data_becd640dd78ef482dd72349040567d0a
#
_entry.id   becd640dd78ef482dd72349040567d0a
#
_cell.length_a   1.000
_cell.length_b   1.000
_cell.length_c   1.000
_cell.angle_alpha   90.00
_cell.angle_beta   90.00
_cell.angle_gamma   90.00
#
_symmetry.space_group_name_H-M   'P 1'
#
loop_
_entity.id
_entity.type
_entity.pdbx_description
1 polymer ?
#
loop_
_entity_poly.entity_id
_entity_poly.type
_entity_poly.pdbx_seq_one_letter_code
_entity_poly.pdbx_strand_id
1 'polypeptide(L)'
;MNKTNSIFILIILLIAGCSSELPEESQRTINQGEMIGIESDNNTFAWLGVPFAEPPVGNLRWKAPLQPKPFNSRFEANQFADICFQPGGLFGGGEDWTGSEDCLYLNVWTP
;
A
#
# COMPACT_ATOMS: atom_id res chain seq x y z
N MET A 1 31.27 53.76 -24.87
CA MET A 1 30.10 52.98 -25.31
C MET A 1 30.30 51.58 -24.76
N ASN A 2 29.73 51.30 -23.58
CA ASN A 2 29.89 50.03 -22.89
C ASN A 2 28.70 49.14 -23.21
N LYS A 3 28.98 48.00 -23.86
CA LYS A 3 28.00 46.94 -24.06
C LYS A 3 28.08 45.98 -22.86
N THR A 4 27.14 46.08 -21.95
CA THR A 4 26.93 45.11 -20.89
C THR A 4 26.25 43.86 -21.46
N ASN A 5 27.01 42.79 -21.60
CA ASN A 5 26.46 41.46 -21.91
C ASN A 5 25.80 40.91 -20.67
N SER A 6 24.47 40.87 -20.66
CA SER A 6 23.67 40.21 -19.63
C SER A 6 23.59 38.72 -19.98
N ILE A 7 24.38 37.93 -19.31
CA ILE A 7 24.31 36.45 -19.41
C ILE A 7 23.18 36.00 -18.49
N PHE A 8 22.03 35.67 -19.08
CA PHE A 8 20.96 34.95 -18.38
C PHE A 8 21.38 33.48 -18.19
N ILE A 9 21.84 33.16 -16.98
CA ILE A 9 22.08 31.79 -16.60
C ILE A 9 20.70 31.18 -16.28
N LEU A 10 20.19 30.39 -17.24
CA LEU A 10 18.99 29.58 -17.06
C LEU A 10 19.34 28.36 -16.18
N ILE A 11 19.10 28.49 -14.89
CA ILE A 11 19.22 27.34 -13.96
C ILE A 11 18.00 26.44 -14.19
N ILE A 12 18.18 25.40 -15.00
CA ILE A 12 17.22 24.31 -15.11
C ILE A 12 17.36 23.45 -13.84
N LEU A 13 16.45 23.65 -12.90
CA LEU A 13 16.31 22.78 -11.74
C LEU A 13 15.77 21.42 -12.24
N LEU A 14 16.66 20.45 -12.45
CA LEU A 14 16.30 19.05 -12.64
C LEU A 14 15.74 18.53 -11.32
N ILE A 15 14.43 18.57 -11.18
CA ILE A 15 13.73 17.84 -10.11
C ILE A 15 13.77 16.37 -10.52
N ALA A 16 14.81 15.67 -10.10
CA ALA A 16 14.84 14.21 -10.13
C ALA A 16 13.80 13.74 -9.11
N GLY A 17 12.57 13.52 -9.56
CA GLY A 17 11.55 12.84 -8.79
C GLY A 17 12.03 11.42 -8.57
N CYS A 18 12.42 11.10 -7.35
CA CYS A 18 12.68 9.74 -6.92
C CYS A 18 11.33 9.03 -6.79
N SER A 19 10.79 8.52 -7.90
CA SER A 19 9.74 7.51 -7.82
C SER A 19 10.43 6.21 -7.41
N SER A 20 10.17 5.71 -6.22
CA SER A 20 10.56 4.37 -5.84
C SER A 20 9.75 3.40 -6.70
N GLU A 21 10.35 2.90 -7.78
CA GLU A 21 9.74 1.84 -8.56
C GLU A 21 9.64 0.59 -7.69
N LEU A 22 8.48 -0.07 -7.73
CA LEU A 22 8.29 -1.33 -7.02
C LEU A 22 9.05 -2.45 -7.76
N PRO A 23 9.66 -3.41 -7.03
CA PRO A 23 10.51 -4.44 -7.64
C PRO A 23 9.66 -5.43 -8.44
N GLU A 24 9.86 -5.47 -9.76
CA GLU A 24 9.14 -6.39 -10.67
C GLU A 24 9.31 -7.87 -10.28
N GLU A 25 10.39 -8.22 -9.61
CA GLU A 25 10.65 -9.56 -9.07
C GLU A 25 9.64 -9.99 -8.01
N SER A 26 8.99 -9.02 -7.36
CA SER A 26 7.91 -9.25 -6.39
C SER A 26 6.53 -9.41 -7.04
N GLN A 27 6.42 -9.31 -8.38
CA GLN A 27 5.13 -9.46 -9.05
C GLN A 27 4.59 -10.88 -8.88
N ARG A 28 3.32 -10.98 -8.55
CA ARG A 28 2.58 -12.25 -8.41
C ARG A 28 1.21 -12.12 -9.06
N THR A 29 0.74 -13.24 -9.59
CA THR A 29 -0.62 -13.36 -10.12
C THR A 29 -1.44 -14.24 -9.20
N ILE A 30 -2.55 -13.73 -8.72
CA ILE A 30 -3.52 -14.43 -7.88
C ILE A 30 -4.90 -14.40 -8.55
N ASN A 31 -5.90 -15.02 -7.94
CA ASN A 31 -7.25 -15.09 -8.53
C ASN A 31 -7.88 -13.72 -8.78
N GLN A 32 -7.52 -12.71 -8.01
CA GLN A 32 -8.01 -11.34 -8.12
C GLN A 32 -7.29 -10.52 -9.19
N GLY A 33 -6.15 -10.97 -9.69
CA GLY A 33 -5.33 -10.29 -10.69
C GLY A 33 -3.86 -10.23 -10.32
N GLU A 34 -3.15 -9.30 -10.95
CA GLU A 34 -1.73 -9.07 -10.67
C GLU A 34 -1.54 -8.19 -9.45
N MET A 35 -0.53 -8.52 -8.65
CA MET A 35 -0.08 -7.70 -7.53
C MET A 35 1.43 -7.59 -7.51
N ILE A 36 1.94 -6.50 -6.93
CA ILE A 36 3.37 -6.25 -6.74
C ILE A 36 3.62 -5.84 -5.29
N GLY A 37 4.67 -6.39 -4.71
CA GLY A 37 5.11 -6.12 -3.34
C GLY A 37 6.28 -5.16 -3.27
N ILE A 38 6.92 -5.13 -2.12
CA ILE A 38 8.12 -4.34 -1.82
C ILE A 38 9.27 -5.26 -1.45
N GLU A 39 10.49 -4.76 -1.59
CA GLU A 39 11.63 -5.37 -0.91
C GLU A 39 11.52 -5.19 0.59
N SER A 40 11.92 -6.20 1.33
CA SER A 40 11.95 -6.24 2.78
C SER A 40 13.35 -6.63 3.27
N ASP A 41 13.55 -6.69 4.58
CA ASP A 41 14.83 -7.03 5.16
C ASP A 41 15.33 -8.42 4.73
N ASN A 42 16.65 -8.61 4.72
CA ASN A 42 17.30 -9.91 4.46
C ASN A 42 16.99 -10.52 3.07
N ASN A 43 16.89 -9.71 2.03
CA ASN A 43 16.58 -10.14 0.65
C ASN A 43 15.25 -10.90 0.56
N THR A 44 14.26 -10.46 1.31
CA THR A 44 12.88 -10.98 1.23
C THR A 44 11.98 -10.00 0.50
N PHE A 45 10.83 -10.46 0.06
CA PHE A 45 9.75 -9.62 -0.43
C PHE A 45 8.59 -9.60 0.56
N ALA A 46 7.85 -8.49 0.59
CA ALA A 46 6.64 -8.36 1.37
C ALA A 46 5.47 -7.89 0.50
N TRP A 47 4.31 -8.50 0.71
CA TRP A 47 3.03 -8.04 0.16
C TRP A 47 2.15 -7.65 1.35
N LEU A 48 1.83 -6.38 1.45
CA LEU A 48 1.13 -5.79 2.59
C LEU A 48 -0.29 -5.38 2.18
N GLY A 49 -1.25 -5.56 3.09
CA GLY A 49 -2.63 -5.14 2.88
C GLY A 49 -3.36 -5.89 1.75
N VAL A 50 -3.03 -7.16 1.53
CA VAL A 50 -3.69 -7.98 0.49
C VAL A 50 -5.07 -8.40 0.95
N PRO A 51 -6.16 -8.01 0.26
CA PRO A 51 -7.51 -8.39 0.67
C PRO A 51 -7.74 -9.89 0.45
N PHE A 52 -8.25 -10.59 1.47
CA PHE A 52 -8.63 -12.00 1.35
C PHE A 52 -10.15 -12.22 1.33
N ALA A 53 -10.94 -11.18 1.59
CA ALA A 53 -12.39 -11.18 1.47
C ALA A 53 -12.92 -9.79 1.13
N GLU A 54 -14.18 -9.70 0.69
CA GLU A 54 -14.86 -8.40 0.60
C GLU A 54 -15.00 -7.77 2.00
N PRO A 55 -14.96 -6.43 2.12
CA PRO A 55 -15.18 -5.74 3.39
C PRO A 55 -16.48 -6.19 4.06
N PRO A 56 -16.45 -6.63 5.33
CA PRO A 56 -17.63 -7.14 6.04
C PRO A 56 -18.49 -6.01 6.60
N VAL A 57 -18.84 -5.05 5.75
CA VAL A 57 -19.58 -3.84 6.11
C VAL A 57 -21.04 -3.90 5.68
N GLY A 58 -21.88 -3.06 6.27
CA GLY A 58 -23.30 -2.95 5.91
C GLY A 58 -24.01 -4.31 5.93
N ASN A 59 -24.54 -4.72 4.80
CA ASN A 59 -25.27 -5.99 4.68
C ASN A 59 -24.41 -7.25 4.78
N LEU A 60 -23.09 -7.11 4.75
CA LEU A 60 -22.14 -8.23 4.89
C LEU A 60 -21.69 -8.46 6.33
N ARG A 61 -22.04 -7.57 7.27
CA ARG A 61 -21.74 -7.77 8.70
C ARG A 61 -22.35 -9.07 9.21
N TRP A 62 -21.59 -9.81 9.99
CA TRP A 62 -21.99 -11.06 10.62
C TRP A 62 -22.39 -12.19 9.64
N LYS A 63 -21.94 -12.10 8.39
CA LYS A 63 -22.13 -13.12 7.36
C LYS A 63 -20.82 -13.84 7.04
N ALA A 64 -20.94 -14.97 6.37
CA ALA A 64 -19.77 -15.65 5.80
C ALA A 64 -19.05 -14.72 4.83
N PRO A 65 -17.70 -14.69 4.86
CA PRO A 65 -16.94 -13.81 3.98
C PRO A 65 -17.16 -14.17 2.50
N LEU A 66 -17.24 -13.15 1.67
CA LEU A 66 -17.29 -13.28 0.21
C LEU A 66 -15.88 -13.15 -0.38
N GLN A 67 -15.67 -13.75 -1.54
CA GLN A 67 -14.42 -13.62 -2.28
C GLN A 67 -14.12 -12.14 -2.60
N PRO A 68 -12.86 -11.69 -2.48
CA PRO A 68 -12.50 -10.34 -2.85
C PRO A 68 -12.80 -10.08 -4.34
N LYS A 69 -13.11 -8.83 -4.67
CA LYS A 69 -13.31 -8.43 -6.06
C LYS A 69 -11.99 -8.50 -6.83
N PRO A 70 -12.05 -8.77 -8.15
CA PRO A 70 -10.89 -8.63 -9.01
C PRO A 70 -10.31 -7.21 -8.95
N PHE A 71 -9.00 -7.12 -9.03
CA PHE A 71 -8.30 -5.85 -9.12
C PHE A 71 -8.59 -5.18 -10.47
N ASN A 72 -8.81 -3.86 -10.47
CA ASN A 72 -9.01 -3.10 -11.70
C ASN A 72 -7.71 -2.85 -12.49
N SER A 73 -6.58 -2.94 -11.78
CA SER A 73 -5.22 -2.78 -12.30
C SER A 73 -4.28 -3.59 -11.41
N ARG A 74 -2.98 -3.60 -11.72
CA ARG A 74 -1.98 -4.20 -10.83
C ARG A 74 -2.11 -3.58 -9.43
N PHE A 75 -2.32 -4.42 -8.43
CA PHE A 75 -2.47 -4.01 -7.03
C PHE A 75 -1.09 -3.80 -6.40
N GLU A 76 -0.85 -2.62 -5.86
CA GLU A 76 0.38 -2.29 -5.16
C GLU A 76 0.26 -2.67 -3.67
N ALA A 77 0.77 -3.84 -3.32
CA ALA A 77 0.74 -4.39 -1.97
C ALA A 77 1.92 -3.86 -1.14
N ASN A 78 2.00 -2.54 -0.98
CA ASN A 78 3.15 -1.82 -0.45
C ASN A 78 2.92 -1.18 0.93
N GLN A 79 1.72 -1.31 1.51
CA GLN A 79 1.39 -0.74 2.81
C GLN A 79 0.37 -1.59 3.57
N PHE A 80 0.45 -1.55 4.90
CA PHE A 80 -0.54 -2.20 5.76
C PHE A 80 -1.92 -1.58 5.55
N ALA A 81 -2.94 -2.43 5.53
CA ALA A 81 -4.32 -2.00 5.65
C ALA A 81 -4.68 -1.67 7.11
N ASP A 82 -5.88 -1.14 7.32
CA ASP A 82 -6.39 -0.84 8.64
C ASP A 82 -6.50 -2.10 9.51
N ILE A 83 -6.24 -1.92 10.80
CA ILE A 83 -6.54 -2.94 11.81
C ILE A 83 -8.05 -3.06 12.00
N CYS A 84 -8.51 -4.22 12.43
CA CYS A 84 -9.91 -4.41 12.78
C CYS A 84 -10.32 -3.52 13.95
N PHE A 85 -11.58 -3.09 13.94
CA PHE A 85 -12.15 -2.21 14.96
C PHE A 85 -12.03 -2.84 16.35
N GLN A 86 -11.31 -2.20 17.24
CA GLN A 86 -10.95 -2.70 18.56
C GLN A 86 -10.66 -1.59 19.56
N PRO A 87 -10.71 -1.85 20.88
CA PRO A 87 -10.27 -0.88 21.87
C PRO A 87 -8.82 -0.45 21.63
N GLY A 88 -8.57 0.86 21.63
CA GLY A 88 -7.25 1.43 21.48
C GLY A 88 -6.34 1.23 22.68
N GLY A 89 -5.10 1.78 22.60
CA GLY A 89 -4.09 1.68 23.65
C GLY A 89 -3.14 0.50 23.49
N LEU A 90 -2.00 0.58 24.20
CA LEU A 90 -0.85 -0.33 24.01
C LEU A 90 -1.17 -1.81 24.26
N PHE A 91 -2.22 -2.09 25.02
CA PHE A 91 -2.69 -3.46 25.35
C PHE A 91 -4.20 -3.64 25.14
N GLY A 92 -4.82 -2.81 24.29
CA GLY A 92 -6.25 -2.88 24.02
C GLY A 92 -7.15 -2.42 25.16
N GLY A 93 -6.61 -1.68 26.13
CA GLY A 93 -7.32 -1.21 27.32
C GLY A 93 -7.66 0.30 27.32
N GLY A 94 -7.51 0.98 26.18
CA GLY A 94 -7.88 2.39 26.03
C GLY A 94 -9.40 2.58 25.97
N GLU A 95 -9.87 3.76 26.36
CA GLU A 95 -11.29 4.12 26.24
C GLU A 95 -11.68 4.46 24.80
N ASP A 96 -10.69 4.83 23.97
CA ASP A 96 -10.90 5.14 22.54
C ASP A 96 -10.91 3.86 21.70
N TRP A 97 -11.77 3.83 20.71
CA TRP A 97 -11.83 2.76 19.72
C TRP A 97 -11.03 3.14 18.46
N THR A 98 -10.34 2.19 17.87
CA THR A 98 -9.52 2.40 16.68
C THR A 98 -9.70 1.27 15.66
N GLY A 99 -9.32 1.54 14.41
CA GLY A 99 -9.41 0.59 13.31
C GLY A 99 -10.65 0.77 12.45
N SER A 100 -10.90 -0.22 11.59
CA SER A 100 -11.96 -0.20 10.61
C SER A 100 -12.74 -1.53 10.62
N GLU A 101 -14.00 -1.51 10.19
CA GLU A 101 -14.72 -2.74 9.87
C GLU A 101 -14.20 -3.37 8.57
N ASP A 102 -13.66 -2.57 7.66
CA ASP A 102 -12.91 -3.02 6.49
C ASP A 102 -11.48 -3.38 6.91
N CYS A 103 -11.29 -4.63 7.34
CA CYS A 103 -10.03 -5.11 7.91
C CYS A 103 -9.65 -6.54 7.50
N LEU A 104 -10.30 -7.11 6.49
CA LEU A 104 -10.05 -8.49 6.06
C LEU A 104 -8.86 -8.54 5.07
N TYR A 105 -7.69 -8.21 5.58
CA TYR A 105 -6.42 -8.14 4.84
C TYR A 105 -5.37 -9.03 5.51
N LEU A 106 -4.44 -9.51 4.71
CA LEU A 106 -3.29 -10.27 5.17
C LEU A 106 -1.99 -9.64 4.65
N ASN A 107 -0.90 -10.02 5.29
CA ASN A 107 0.44 -9.62 4.88
C ASN A 107 1.29 -10.89 4.72
N VAL A 108 2.13 -10.92 3.71
CA VAL A 108 2.97 -12.08 3.37
C VAL A 108 4.41 -11.62 3.24
N TRP A 109 5.32 -12.37 3.82
CA TRP A 109 6.77 -12.24 3.63
C TRP A 109 7.32 -13.56 3.10
N THR A 110 8.20 -13.49 2.13
CA THR A 110 8.86 -14.67 1.55
C THR A 110 10.25 -14.33 1.04
N PRO A 111 11.20 -15.28 1.10
CA PRO A 111 12.49 -15.16 0.42
C PRO A 111 12.33 -14.97 -1.08
#